data_ad41c74d94866c3b362aaf62c4ebf3f9
#
_entry.id   ad41c74d94866c3b362aaf62c4ebf3f9
#
_cell.length_a   1.000
_cell.length_b   1.000
_cell.length_c   1.000
_cell.angle_alpha   90.00
_cell.angle_beta   90.00
_cell.angle_gamma   90.00
#
_symmetry.space_group_name_H-M   'P 1'
#
loop_
_entity.id
_entity.type
_entity.pdbx_description
1 polymer ?
#
loop_
_entity_poly.entity_id
_entity_poly.type
_entity_poly.pdbx_seq_one_letter_code
_entity_poly.pdbx_strand_id
1 'polypeptide(L)'
;MEASQIPSIAVIASSRAVISGRLTSATIVISRTTGKITAVFDSVIPASDFPAGTPYTDYSPHVLLPGLVDAHVHLNEPGRTEWEGFYTGTQAAAFGGVTTVIDMPLNAIPPTTTVANFKEKLRAAQGKCWVDVGFYGGIIPGNAGDLKALVQE
;
A
#
# COMPACT_ATOMS: atom_id res chain seq x y z
N MET A 1 -5.62 -9.34 36.58
CA MET A 1 -5.20 -9.85 35.23
C MET A 1 -4.74 -8.63 34.44
N GLU A 2 -3.42 -8.43 34.35
CA GLU A 2 -2.87 -7.39 33.45
C GLU A 2 -3.26 -7.73 32.03
N ALA A 3 -3.90 -6.79 31.35
CA ALA A 3 -4.12 -6.90 29.91
C ALA A 3 -2.73 -6.98 29.26
N SER A 4 -2.39 -8.15 28.67
CA SER A 4 -1.14 -8.29 27.93
C SER A 4 -1.14 -7.25 26.82
N GLN A 5 -0.29 -6.25 26.94
CA GLN A 5 -0.12 -5.26 25.88
C GLN A 5 0.36 -6.00 24.63
N ILE A 6 -0.45 -5.94 23.58
CA ILE A 6 -0.06 -6.50 22.27
C ILE A 6 1.20 -5.74 21.82
N PRO A 7 2.31 -6.44 21.51
CA PRO A 7 3.54 -5.76 21.10
C PRO A 7 3.33 -4.81 19.92
N SER A 8 4.01 -3.67 19.97
CA SER A 8 3.91 -2.59 18.96
C SER A 8 4.57 -2.94 17.63
N ILE A 9 5.20 -4.13 17.54
CA ILE A 9 5.90 -4.60 16.35
C ILE A 9 5.28 -5.90 15.83
N ALA A 10 5.50 -6.17 14.55
CA ALA A 10 5.34 -7.47 13.90
C ALA A 10 6.64 -7.83 13.19
N VAL A 11 6.91 -9.11 13.05
CA VAL A 11 8.16 -9.63 12.47
C VAL A 11 7.84 -10.61 11.36
N ILE A 12 8.52 -10.45 10.24
CA ILE A 12 8.54 -11.42 9.14
C ILE A 12 9.97 -11.82 8.87
N ALA A 13 10.18 -13.09 8.58
CA ALA A 13 11.52 -13.63 8.31
C ALA A 13 11.48 -14.58 7.12
N SER A 14 12.61 -14.76 6.46
CA SER A 14 12.84 -15.84 5.51
C SER A 14 14.33 -16.09 5.32
N SER A 15 14.67 -17.34 5.03
CA SER A 15 16.00 -17.71 4.54
C SER A 15 16.29 -17.13 3.15
N ARG A 16 15.28 -16.55 2.49
CA ARG A 16 15.36 -15.97 1.15
C ARG A 16 14.58 -14.65 1.09
N ALA A 17 15.26 -13.52 1.19
CA ALA A 17 14.70 -12.19 1.06
C ALA A 17 15.53 -11.34 0.10
N VAL A 18 14.89 -10.48 -0.68
CA VAL A 18 15.60 -9.53 -1.54
C VAL A 18 15.79 -8.22 -0.77
N ILE A 19 17.02 -8.02 -0.30
CA ILE A 19 17.43 -6.82 0.42
C ILE A 19 18.48 -6.07 -0.42
N SER A 20 18.19 -4.83 -0.74
CA SER A 20 19.09 -3.99 -1.58
C SER A 20 19.55 -4.69 -2.87
N GLY A 21 18.63 -5.39 -3.54
CA GLY A 21 18.89 -6.09 -4.81
C GLY A 21 19.67 -7.42 -4.66
N ARG A 22 19.88 -7.92 -3.44
CA ARG A 22 20.56 -9.19 -3.18
C ARG A 22 19.61 -10.18 -2.51
N LEU A 23 19.70 -11.44 -2.91
CA LEU A 23 19.00 -12.53 -2.24
C LEU A 23 19.82 -13.00 -1.02
N THR A 24 19.27 -12.84 0.17
CA THR A 24 19.90 -13.19 1.44
C THR A 24 18.87 -13.68 2.45
N SER A 25 19.30 -14.25 3.58
CA SER A 25 18.42 -14.44 4.72
C SER A 25 18.09 -13.10 5.35
N ALA A 26 16.87 -12.90 5.82
CA ALA A 26 16.53 -11.68 6.55
C ALA A 26 15.42 -11.88 7.57
N THR A 27 15.45 -11.01 8.59
CA THR A 27 14.36 -10.74 9.51
C THR A 27 13.99 -9.27 9.41
N ILE A 28 12.74 -8.98 9.17
CA ILE A 28 12.21 -7.62 8.97
C ILE A 28 11.25 -7.31 10.11
N VAL A 29 11.53 -6.23 10.83
CA VAL A 29 10.69 -5.73 11.94
C VAL A 29 9.85 -4.57 11.45
N ILE A 30 8.56 -4.65 11.70
CA ILE A 30 7.56 -3.68 11.23
C ILE A 30 6.87 -3.07 12.44
N SER A 31 6.78 -1.75 12.50
CA SER A 31 5.94 -1.05 13.47
C SER A 31 4.47 -1.26 13.12
N ARG A 32 3.70 -1.83 14.03
CA ARG A 32 2.25 -2.00 13.87
C ARG A 32 1.48 -0.68 13.98
N THR A 33 2.09 0.33 14.59
CA THR A 33 1.50 1.66 14.73
C THR A 33 1.61 2.49 13.45
N THR A 34 2.77 2.39 12.77
CA THR A 34 3.07 3.24 11.60
C THR A 34 3.10 2.48 10.28
N GLY A 35 3.08 1.14 10.30
CA GLY A 35 3.25 0.29 9.11
C GLY A 35 4.67 0.34 8.51
N LYS A 36 5.61 1.03 9.16
CA LYS A 36 6.97 1.20 8.63
C LYS A 36 7.91 0.09 9.07
N ILE A 37 8.84 -0.29 8.20
CA ILE A 37 9.99 -1.14 8.55
C ILE A 37 10.88 -0.34 9.49
N THR A 38 11.16 -0.91 10.68
CA THR A 38 11.99 -0.28 11.71
C THR A 38 13.36 -0.91 11.85
N ALA A 39 13.51 -2.17 11.44
CA ALA A 39 14.81 -2.85 11.39
C ALA A 39 14.80 -3.95 10.34
N VAL A 40 15.98 -4.22 9.79
CA VAL A 40 16.27 -5.37 8.90
C VAL A 40 17.55 -6.01 9.38
N PHE A 41 17.53 -7.31 9.62
CA PHE A 41 18.69 -8.11 10.01
C PHE A 41 19.03 -9.10 8.90
N ASP A 42 20.31 -9.37 8.70
CA ASP A 42 20.83 -10.24 7.62
C ASP A 42 20.79 -11.74 7.98
N SER A 43 19.89 -12.13 8.87
CA SER A 43 19.70 -13.51 9.31
C SER A 43 18.26 -13.77 9.71
N VAL A 44 17.87 -15.04 9.78
CA VAL A 44 16.60 -15.45 10.40
C VAL A 44 16.82 -15.48 11.92
N ILE A 45 16.26 -14.49 12.62
CA ILE A 45 16.29 -14.39 14.08
C ILE A 45 15.09 -15.19 14.63
N PRO A 46 15.27 -16.10 15.59
CA PRO A 46 14.18 -16.88 16.17
C PRO A 46 13.10 -16.02 16.82
N ALA A 47 11.87 -16.49 16.81
CA ALA A 47 10.74 -15.79 17.45
C ALA A 47 10.94 -15.59 18.96
N SER A 48 11.72 -16.47 19.62
CA SER A 48 12.09 -16.39 21.03
C SER A 48 12.86 -15.13 21.40
N ASP A 49 13.53 -14.50 20.44
CA ASP A 49 14.39 -13.33 20.67
C ASP A 49 13.59 -12.02 20.60
N PHE A 50 12.28 -12.11 20.35
CA PHE A 50 11.35 -10.98 20.35
C PHE A 50 10.45 -11.02 21.60
N PRO A 51 9.87 -9.88 21.99
CA PRO A 51 8.94 -9.82 23.13
C PRO A 51 7.80 -10.85 22.99
N ALA A 52 7.42 -11.47 24.10
CA ALA A 52 6.33 -12.45 24.12
C ALA A 52 5.04 -11.85 23.51
N GLY A 53 4.37 -12.61 22.65
CA GLY A 53 3.16 -12.18 21.95
C GLY A 53 3.43 -11.32 20.70
N THR A 54 4.68 -11.12 20.29
CA THR A 54 4.99 -10.48 18.99
C THR A 54 4.47 -11.35 17.85
N PRO A 55 3.62 -10.82 16.95
CA PRO A 55 3.27 -11.50 15.71
C PRO A 55 4.55 -11.79 14.90
N TYR A 56 4.83 -13.06 14.69
CA TYR A 56 6.02 -13.52 13.98
C TYR A 56 5.64 -14.53 12.91
N THR A 57 6.13 -14.35 11.68
CA THR A 57 5.94 -15.32 10.59
C THR A 57 7.26 -15.58 9.88
N ASP A 58 7.69 -16.84 9.87
CA ASP A 58 8.78 -17.31 9.01
C ASP A 58 8.20 -17.83 7.69
N TYR A 59 8.57 -17.19 6.61
CA TYR A 59 8.16 -17.54 5.26
C TYR A 59 9.13 -18.48 4.55
N SER A 60 10.18 -18.95 5.22
CA SER A 60 11.14 -19.91 4.60
C SER A 60 10.41 -21.16 4.07
N PRO A 61 10.74 -21.66 2.90
CA PRO A 61 11.79 -21.24 1.96
C PRO A 61 11.31 -20.22 0.89
N HIS A 62 10.14 -19.59 1.06
CA HIS A 62 9.60 -18.62 0.10
C HIS A 62 10.45 -17.35 0.05
N VAL A 63 10.52 -16.73 -1.12
CA VAL A 63 11.24 -15.46 -1.29
C VAL A 63 10.37 -14.30 -0.79
N LEU A 64 10.89 -13.52 0.15
CA LEU A 64 10.32 -12.22 0.50
C LEU A 64 10.82 -11.16 -0.48
N LEU A 65 9.89 -10.42 -1.07
CA LEU A 65 10.15 -9.31 -1.98
C LEU A 65 9.48 -8.03 -1.46
N PRO A 66 10.03 -6.85 -1.75
CA PRO A 66 9.24 -5.62 -1.67
C PRO A 66 7.97 -5.76 -2.50
N GLY A 67 6.85 -5.21 -2.02
CA GLY A 67 5.63 -5.17 -2.79
C GLY A 67 5.82 -4.39 -4.10
N LEU A 68 5.12 -4.81 -5.15
CA LEU A 68 5.17 -4.12 -6.44
C LEU A 68 4.35 -2.82 -6.36
N VAL A 69 4.83 -1.80 -7.07
CA VAL A 69 4.11 -0.53 -7.26
C VAL A 69 3.67 -0.45 -8.72
N ASP A 70 2.36 -0.40 -8.97
CA ASP A 70 1.83 -0.08 -10.29
C ASP A 70 1.46 1.41 -10.33
N ALA A 71 2.27 2.19 -11.03
CA ALA A 71 2.12 3.63 -11.12
C ALA A 71 1.14 4.09 -12.20
N HIS A 72 0.39 3.18 -12.85
CA HIS A 72 -0.52 3.56 -13.94
C HIS A 72 -1.71 2.59 -14.01
N VAL A 73 -2.72 2.81 -13.16
CA VAL A 73 -3.94 2.01 -13.19
C VAL A 73 -5.18 2.89 -13.46
N HIS A 74 -6.24 2.27 -13.94
CA HIS A 74 -7.52 2.93 -14.18
C HIS A 74 -8.62 2.25 -13.33
N LEU A 75 -8.88 2.76 -12.12
CA LEU A 75 -9.94 2.24 -11.26
C LEU A 75 -11.32 2.79 -11.63
N ASN A 76 -11.36 3.89 -12.39
CA ASN A 76 -12.55 4.42 -13.05
C ASN A 76 -13.69 4.85 -12.11
N GLU A 77 -13.48 4.91 -10.83
CA GLU A 77 -14.45 5.30 -9.82
C GLU A 77 -14.10 6.68 -9.25
N PRO A 78 -15.07 7.58 -9.04
CA PRO A 78 -16.53 7.41 -9.24
C PRO A 78 -16.96 7.44 -10.71
N GLY A 79 -18.23 7.09 -10.96
CA GLY A 79 -18.96 7.33 -12.20
C GLY A 79 -18.84 6.26 -13.28
N ARG A 80 -17.82 5.37 -13.21
CA ARG A 80 -17.63 4.22 -14.10
C ARG A 80 -17.14 2.98 -13.34
N THR A 81 -17.69 2.77 -12.17
CA THR A 81 -17.33 1.65 -11.27
C THR A 81 -17.52 0.28 -11.93
N GLU A 82 -18.45 0.17 -12.87
CA GLU A 82 -18.68 -1.06 -13.64
C GLU A 82 -17.55 -1.45 -14.59
N TRP A 83 -16.61 -0.52 -14.86
CA TRP A 83 -15.42 -0.83 -15.67
C TRP A 83 -14.32 -1.49 -14.86
N GLU A 84 -14.18 -1.14 -13.57
CA GLU A 84 -13.25 -1.76 -12.63
C GLU A 84 -13.68 -1.50 -11.17
N GLY A 85 -13.48 -0.31 -10.63
CA GLY A 85 -13.77 0.07 -9.24
C GLY A 85 -12.60 -0.12 -8.28
N PHE A 86 -12.64 0.60 -7.16
CA PHE A 86 -11.62 0.50 -6.12
C PHE A 86 -11.58 -0.89 -5.48
N TYR A 87 -12.72 -1.47 -5.18
CA TYR A 87 -12.79 -2.75 -4.48
C TYR A 87 -12.19 -3.90 -5.31
N THR A 88 -12.64 -4.08 -6.53
CA THR A 88 -12.22 -5.18 -7.43
C THR A 88 -10.81 -4.98 -7.94
N GLY A 89 -10.46 -3.77 -8.40
CA GLY A 89 -9.14 -3.47 -8.94
C GLY A 89 -8.04 -3.59 -7.90
N THR A 90 -8.26 -3.08 -6.68
CA THR A 90 -7.24 -3.20 -5.61
C THR A 90 -7.17 -4.61 -5.04
N GLN A 91 -8.27 -5.39 -5.06
CA GLN A 91 -8.25 -6.80 -4.71
C GLN A 91 -7.43 -7.61 -5.72
N ALA A 92 -7.62 -7.38 -7.01
CA ALA A 92 -6.81 -8.00 -8.07
C ALA A 92 -5.33 -7.63 -7.95
N ALA A 93 -5.01 -6.36 -7.65
CA ALA A 93 -3.66 -5.90 -7.37
C ALA A 93 -3.01 -6.68 -6.22
N ALA A 94 -3.71 -6.82 -5.08
CA ALA A 94 -3.24 -7.59 -3.92
C ALA A 94 -2.94 -9.04 -4.29
N PHE A 95 -3.81 -9.70 -5.04
CA PHE A 95 -3.62 -11.07 -5.52
C PHE A 95 -2.39 -11.21 -6.43
N GLY A 96 -2.06 -10.17 -7.20
CA GLY A 96 -0.88 -10.12 -8.07
C GLY A 96 0.42 -9.74 -7.35
N GLY A 97 0.38 -9.46 -6.04
CA GLY A 97 1.55 -8.98 -5.28
C GLY A 97 1.86 -7.49 -5.47
N VAL A 98 0.94 -6.75 -6.07
CA VAL A 98 1.00 -5.29 -6.15
C VAL A 98 0.44 -4.74 -4.83
N THR A 99 1.25 -3.97 -4.11
CA THR A 99 0.90 -3.42 -2.79
C THR A 99 0.56 -1.94 -2.83
N THR A 100 0.84 -1.28 -3.93
CA THR A 100 0.54 0.13 -4.15
C THR A 100 0.16 0.35 -5.59
N VAL A 101 -0.93 1.05 -5.83
CA VAL A 101 -1.38 1.47 -7.17
C VAL A 101 -1.55 2.98 -7.22
N ILE A 102 -1.29 3.59 -8.39
CA ILE A 102 -1.54 5.03 -8.61
C ILE A 102 -2.61 5.17 -9.67
N ASP A 103 -3.78 5.67 -9.26
CA ASP A 103 -4.94 5.79 -10.14
C ASP A 103 -4.84 7.00 -11.06
N MET A 104 -5.15 6.78 -12.33
CA MET A 104 -5.14 7.80 -13.37
C MET A 104 -6.35 8.73 -13.26
N PRO A 105 -6.18 10.03 -13.62
CA PRO A 105 -7.13 11.07 -13.21
C PRO A 105 -8.36 11.22 -14.09
N LEU A 106 -8.32 10.77 -15.37
CA LEU A 106 -9.28 11.29 -16.37
C LEU A 106 -10.46 10.37 -16.67
N ASN A 107 -10.39 9.09 -16.32
CA ASN A 107 -11.44 8.13 -16.68
C ASN A 107 -12.61 8.07 -15.70
N ALA A 108 -12.45 8.61 -14.49
CA ALA A 108 -13.56 8.76 -13.53
C ALA A 108 -14.52 9.89 -13.96
N ILE A 109 -15.74 9.87 -13.46
CA ILE A 109 -16.73 10.92 -13.64
C ILE A 109 -17.23 11.36 -12.27
N PRO A 110 -16.88 12.58 -11.82
CA PRO A 110 -16.03 13.57 -12.51
C PRO A 110 -14.55 13.18 -12.54
N PRO A 111 -13.76 13.68 -13.52
CA PRO A 111 -12.33 13.46 -13.55
C PRO A 111 -11.61 14.22 -12.41
N THR A 112 -10.44 13.74 -11.99
CA THR A 112 -9.66 14.33 -10.89
C THR A 112 -8.90 15.57 -11.38
N THR A 113 -9.59 16.64 -11.69
CA THR A 113 -9.04 17.87 -12.27
C THR A 113 -9.18 19.10 -11.38
N THR A 114 -9.89 18.97 -10.27
CA THR A 114 -10.08 19.99 -9.24
C THR A 114 -10.02 19.36 -7.86
N VAL A 115 -9.76 20.17 -6.83
CA VAL A 115 -9.80 19.73 -5.42
C VAL A 115 -11.15 19.10 -5.05
N ALA A 116 -12.25 19.68 -5.53
CA ALA A 116 -13.60 19.17 -5.24
C ALA A 116 -13.79 17.74 -5.78
N ASN A 117 -13.38 17.51 -7.04
CA ASN A 117 -13.44 16.19 -7.69
C ASN A 117 -12.50 15.18 -7.03
N PHE A 118 -11.32 15.63 -6.60
CA PHE A 118 -10.40 14.79 -5.84
C PHE A 118 -11.00 14.32 -4.51
N LYS A 119 -11.62 15.23 -3.76
CA LYS A 119 -12.32 14.89 -2.51
C LYS A 119 -13.50 13.92 -2.72
N GLU A 120 -14.19 14.02 -3.86
CA GLU A 120 -15.21 13.05 -4.25
C GLU A 120 -14.60 11.67 -4.51
N LYS A 121 -13.48 11.60 -5.24
CA LYS A 121 -12.74 10.36 -5.49
C LYS A 121 -12.24 9.73 -4.19
N LEU A 122 -11.69 10.50 -3.25
CA LEU A 122 -11.29 10.00 -1.94
C LEU A 122 -12.45 9.38 -1.16
N ARG A 123 -13.63 10.02 -1.18
CA ARG A 123 -14.83 9.45 -0.56
C ARG A 123 -15.26 8.14 -1.23
N ALA A 124 -15.15 8.06 -2.56
CA ALA A 124 -15.48 6.85 -3.30
C ALA A 124 -14.53 5.68 -2.98
N ALA A 125 -13.25 5.96 -2.70
CA ALA A 125 -12.23 4.97 -2.33
C ALA A 125 -12.35 4.49 -0.87
N GLN A 126 -12.94 5.29 0.01
CA GLN A 126 -12.94 5.05 1.45
C GLN A 126 -13.53 3.68 1.81
N GLY A 127 -12.74 2.85 2.52
CA GLY A 127 -13.13 1.52 2.99
C GLY A 127 -13.22 0.44 1.90
N LYS A 128 -12.80 0.73 0.66
CA LYS A 128 -12.85 -0.22 -0.46
C LYS A 128 -11.47 -0.79 -0.86
N CYS A 129 -10.38 -0.11 -0.47
CA CYS A 129 -9.05 -0.45 -0.98
C CYS A 129 -8.41 -1.60 -0.19
N TRP A 130 -7.86 -2.57 -0.90
CA TRP A 130 -7.10 -3.72 -0.38
C TRP A 130 -5.59 -3.47 -0.35
N VAL A 131 -5.12 -2.47 -1.09
CA VAL A 131 -3.73 -2.02 -1.17
C VAL A 131 -3.68 -0.50 -1.04
N ASP A 132 -2.50 0.07 -0.88
CA ASP A 132 -2.32 1.52 -0.88
C ASP A 132 -2.67 2.10 -2.24
N VAL A 133 -3.39 3.22 -2.24
CA VAL A 133 -3.82 3.90 -3.47
C VAL A 133 -3.34 5.34 -3.45
N GLY A 134 -2.50 5.70 -4.42
CA GLY A 134 -2.18 7.08 -4.74
C GLY A 134 -3.02 7.58 -5.92
N PHE A 135 -3.01 8.89 -6.14
CA PHE A 135 -3.83 9.52 -7.17
C PHE A 135 -3.05 10.54 -7.97
N TYR A 136 -3.25 10.55 -9.27
CA TYR A 136 -2.79 11.65 -10.12
C TYR A 136 -3.84 12.74 -10.24
N GLY A 137 -3.38 14.00 -10.26
CA GLY A 137 -4.17 15.14 -10.72
C GLY A 137 -4.15 15.24 -12.25
N GLY A 138 -5.31 15.51 -12.86
CA GLY A 138 -5.44 15.64 -14.32
C GLY A 138 -5.17 17.05 -14.82
N ILE A 139 -4.46 17.14 -15.93
CA ILE A 139 -4.24 18.39 -16.67
C ILE A 139 -5.15 18.37 -17.90
N ILE A 140 -6.05 19.34 -18.00
CA ILE A 140 -6.97 19.52 -19.12
C ILE A 140 -6.97 20.98 -19.57
N PRO A 141 -7.44 21.30 -20.78
CA PRO A 141 -7.61 22.70 -21.18
C PRO A 141 -8.49 23.47 -20.18
N GLY A 142 -7.99 24.61 -19.72
CA GLY A 142 -8.73 25.53 -18.84
C GLY A 142 -8.56 25.32 -17.33
N ASN A 143 -7.90 24.24 -16.84
CA ASN A 143 -7.75 23.99 -15.40
C ASN A 143 -6.40 24.42 -14.80
N ALA A 144 -5.60 25.22 -15.50
CA ALA A 144 -4.29 25.66 -15.01
C ALA A 144 -4.35 26.33 -13.63
N GLY A 145 -5.42 27.05 -13.33
CA GLY A 145 -5.65 27.71 -12.04
C GLY A 145 -5.89 26.72 -10.88
N ASP A 146 -6.37 25.52 -11.15
CA ASP A 146 -6.69 24.50 -10.14
C ASP A 146 -5.48 23.66 -9.73
N LEU A 147 -4.45 23.56 -10.60
CA LEU A 147 -3.35 22.60 -10.44
C LEU A 147 -2.57 22.80 -9.15
N LYS A 148 -2.27 24.05 -8.79
CA LYS A 148 -1.52 24.34 -7.55
C LYS A 148 -2.25 23.83 -6.32
N ALA A 149 -3.54 24.08 -6.22
CA ALA A 149 -4.36 23.66 -5.09
C ALA A 149 -4.49 22.12 -5.09
N LEU A 150 -4.66 21.51 -6.26
CA LEU A 150 -4.80 20.06 -6.39
C LEU A 150 -3.53 19.29 -5.95
N VAL A 151 -2.34 19.83 -6.19
CA VAL A 151 -1.05 19.21 -5.79
C VAL A 151 -0.80 19.35 -4.28
N GLN A 152 -1.47 20.28 -3.61
CA GLN A 152 -1.28 20.54 -2.18
C GLN A 152 -2.21 19.72 -1.27
N GLU A 153 -3.19 19.02 -1.81
CA GLU A 153 -4.12 18.12 -1.07
C GLU A 153 -3.57 16.71 -0.92
#